data_32137bbac94c45a84336ec63b4cc6c9c
#
_entry.id   32137bbac94c45a84336ec63b4cc6c9c
#
_cell.length_a   1.000
_cell.length_b   1.000
_cell.length_c   1.000
_cell.angle_alpha   90.00
_cell.angle_beta   90.00
_cell.angle_gamma   90.00
#
_symmetry.space_group_name_H-M   'P 1'
#
loop_
_entity.id
_entity.type
_entity.pdbx_description
1 polymer ?
#
loop_
_entity_poly.entity_id
_entity_poly.type
_entity_poly.pdbx_seq_one_letter_code
_entity_poly.pdbx_strand_id
1 'polypeptide(L)'
;EAGEYISKLIFLNKFDIPDNPNMKFNLPGYQLKVMKDVTKINVAQYVDFQNFVKMPLRDGIDKILSIFLIPDGCKYNEGYDIIDLQKVIRENMSFRVAEGLLSFFLNRYGRSLIHSLTYCKRQMKKMKNPEMMEKLEKTQKEIIQKLDSLIHLTGSIS
;
A
#
# COMPACT_ATOMS: atom_id res chain seq x y z
N GLU A 1 6.92 -21.67 -6.03
CA GLU A 1 5.89 -21.11 -5.11
C GLU A 1 5.95 -19.57 -5.01
N ALA A 2 7.12 -18.93 -4.73
CA ALA A 2 7.21 -17.47 -4.68
C ALA A 2 6.93 -16.80 -6.05
N GLY A 3 7.28 -17.44 -7.16
CA GLY A 3 7.01 -16.97 -8.52
C GLY A 3 5.52 -16.99 -8.87
N GLU A 4 4.77 -17.94 -8.34
CA GLU A 4 3.34 -18.09 -8.55
C GLU A 4 2.52 -16.99 -7.86
N TYR A 5 2.95 -16.58 -6.66
CA TYR A 5 2.36 -15.45 -5.94
C TYR A 5 2.65 -14.10 -6.61
N ILE A 6 3.86 -13.94 -7.14
CA ILE A 6 4.24 -12.75 -7.93
C ILE A 6 3.39 -12.68 -9.21
N SER A 7 3.12 -13.82 -9.85
CA SER A 7 2.25 -13.88 -11.04
C SER A 7 0.81 -13.49 -10.73
N LYS A 8 0.26 -13.92 -9.58
CA LYS A 8 -1.08 -13.51 -9.13
C LYS A 8 -1.14 -12.02 -8.80
N LEU A 9 -0.10 -11.46 -8.17
CA LEU A 9 0.02 -10.03 -7.94
C LEU A 9 0.13 -9.22 -9.24
N ILE A 10 0.71 -9.80 -10.30
CA ILE A 10 0.77 -9.20 -11.64
C ILE A 10 -0.58 -9.26 -12.34
N PHE A 11 -1.42 -10.26 -12.06
CA PHE A 11 -2.74 -10.42 -12.70
C PHE A 11 -3.75 -9.35 -12.28
N LEU A 12 -3.53 -8.69 -11.14
CA LEU A 12 -4.33 -7.55 -10.68
C LEU A 12 -4.01 -6.24 -11.42
N ASN A 13 -3.06 -6.23 -12.34
CA ASN A 13 -2.75 -5.11 -13.22
C ASN A 13 -3.81 -4.84 -14.31
N LYS A 14 -4.99 -5.43 -14.25
CA LYS A 14 -6.09 -5.15 -15.19
C LYS A 14 -6.84 -3.85 -14.93
N PHE A 15 -6.49 -3.12 -13.89
CA PHE A 15 -6.95 -1.74 -13.75
C PHE A 15 -5.97 -0.84 -14.49
N ASP A 16 -6.45 -0.16 -15.52
CA ASP A 16 -5.73 0.84 -16.32
C ASP A 16 -5.33 2.08 -15.47
N ILE A 17 -4.58 1.84 -14.41
CA ILE A 17 -3.83 2.92 -13.77
C ILE A 17 -2.52 2.98 -14.54
N PRO A 18 -2.27 4.07 -15.28
CA PRO A 18 -1.06 4.19 -16.07
C PRO A 18 0.16 3.99 -15.18
N ASP A 19 1.15 3.25 -15.67
CA ASP A 19 2.44 3.04 -15.01
C ASP A 19 3.20 4.35 -14.70
N ASN A 20 2.67 5.46 -15.19
CA ASN A 20 3.25 6.79 -15.00
C ASN A 20 2.44 7.60 -14.00
N PRO A 21 2.87 7.66 -12.74
CA PRO A 21 2.16 8.31 -11.64
C PRO A 21 2.37 9.83 -11.56
N ASN A 22 2.44 10.54 -12.68
CA ASN A 22 2.26 12.00 -12.66
C ASN A 22 0.78 12.37 -12.47
N MET A 23 -0.04 11.41 -12.02
CA MET A 23 -1.44 11.65 -11.74
C MET A 23 -1.55 12.61 -10.56
N LYS A 24 -2.11 13.77 -10.87
CA LYS A 24 -2.61 14.70 -9.87
C LYS A 24 -4.12 14.53 -9.80
N PHE A 25 -4.65 14.46 -8.60
CA PHE A 25 -6.08 14.43 -8.35
C PHE A 25 -6.51 15.78 -7.81
N ASN A 26 -7.47 16.39 -8.45
CA ASN A 26 -8.10 17.60 -7.94
C ASN A 26 -9.38 17.19 -7.22
N LEU A 27 -9.39 17.33 -5.92
CA LEU A 27 -10.57 17.20 -5.07
C LEU A 27 -10.91 18.56 -4.47
N PRO A 28 -12.15 18.80 -4.01
CA PRO A 28 -12.52 20.06 -3.38
C PRO A 28 -11.53 20.46 -2.28
N GLY A 29 -10.90 21.61 -2.43
CA GLY A 29 -9.90 22.13 -1.48
C GLY A 29 -8.50 21.52 -1.57
N TYR A 30 -8.29 20.47 -2.38
CA TYR A 30 -7.01 19.77 -2.44
C TYR A 30 -6.55 19.47 -3.86
N GLN A 31 -5.29 19.78 -4.16
CA GLN A 31 -4.57 19.22 -5.30
C GLN A 31 -3.64 18.13 -4.77
N LEU A 32 -4.00 16.87 -5.03
CA LEU A 32 -3.30 15.71 -4.48
C LEU A 32 -2.25 15.19 -5.44
N LYS A 33 -1.10 14.81 -4.89
CA LYS A 33 -0.02 14.14 -5.60
C LYS A 33 0.07 12.69 -5.16
N VAL A 34 0.14 11.78 -6.14
CA VAL A 34 0.34 10.36 -5.87
C VAL A 34 1.78 10.11 -5.46
N MET A 35 1.99 9.48 -4.32
CA MET A 35 3.31 9.02 -3.90
C MET A 35 3.78 7.89 -4.81
N LYS A 36 4.82 8.16 -5.61
CA LYS A 36 5.36 7.19 -6.58
C LYS A 36 6.14 6.07 -5.93
N ASP A 37 6.86 6.41 -4.88
CA ASP A 37 7.81 5.52 -4.23
C ASP A 37 7.34 5.22 -2.81
N VAL A 38 6.63 4.11 -2.69
CA VAL A 38 6.12 3.62 -1.40
C VAL A 38 7.23 3.20 -0.43
N THR A 39 8.48 3.11 -0.90
CA THR A 39 9.63 2.82 -0.02
C THR A 39 10.08 4.04 0.78
N LYS A 40 9.62 5.24 0.38
CA LYS A 40 9.96 6.52 1.02
C LYS A 40 8.93 6.98 2.04
N ILE A 41 8.01 6.10 2.44
CA ILE A 41 7.09 6.41 3.54
C ILE A 41 7.89 6.65 4.83
N ASN A 42 7.49 7.68 5.57
CA ASN A 42 8.09 7.95 6.88
C ASN A 42 7.50 7.02 7.96
N VAL A 43 8.07 7.06 9.16
CA VAL A 43 7.65 6.19 10.28
C VAL A 43 6.18 6.43 10.65
N ALA A 44 5.70 7.68 10.66
CA ALA A 44 4.31 8.00 10.96
C ALA A 44 3.36 7.38 9.93
N GLN A 45 3.64 7.55 8.63
CA GLN A 45 2.89 6.92 7.55
C GLN A 45 2.86 5.39 7.68
N TYR A 46 3.98 4.79 8.06
CA TYR A 46 4.06 3.34 8.26
C TYR A 46 3.17 2.87 9.41
N VAL A 47 3.22 3.55 10.55
CA VAL A 47 2.40 3.22 11.73
C VAL A 47 0.91 3.36 11.41
N ASP A 48 0.53 4.46 10.76
CA ASP A 48 -0.86 4.69 10.36
C ASP A 48 -1.33 3.66 9.35
N PHE A 49 -0.51 3.31 8.36
CA PHE A 49 -0.80 2.23 7.43
C PHE A 49 -1.06 0.90 8.15
N GLN A 50 -0.20 0.51 9.09
CA GLN A 50 -0.37 -0.72 9.89
C GLN A 50 -1.66 -0.73 10.71
N ASN A 51 -2.13 0.42 11.16
CA ASN A 51 -3.39 0.55 11.88
C ASN A 51 -4.59 0.49 10.93
N PHE A 52 -4.52 1.18 9.81
CA PHE A 52 -5.66 1.29 8.87
C PHE A 52 -5.92 0.00 8.10
N VAL A 53 -4.89 -0.79 7.76
CA VAL A 53 -5.08 -2.09 7.09
C VAL A 53 -5.74 -3.15 7.98
N LYS A 54 -5.84 -2.92 9.28
CA LYS A 54 -6.58 -3.79 10.22
C LYS A 54 -8.07 -3.48 10.26
N MET A 55 -8.48 -2.33 9.74
CA MET A 55 -9.89 -1.93 9.68
C MET A 55 -10.62 -2.67 8.55
N PRO A 56 -11.95 -2.83 8.64
CA PRO A 56 -12.73 -3.23 7.49
C PRO A 56 -12.45 -2.29 6.31
N LEU A 57 -12.32 -2.84 5.11
CA LEU A 57 -11.92 -2.07 3.92
C LEU A 57 -12.82 -0.85 3.68
N ARG A 58 -14.12 -1.02 3.89
CA ARG A 58 -15.11 0.06 3.74
C ARG A 58 -14.80 1.28 4.62
N ASP A 59 -14.22 1.05 5.81
CA ASP A 59 -13.95 2.08 6.81
C ASP A 59 -12.49 2.57 6.75
N GLY A 60 -11.64 1.88 6.01
CA GLY A 60 -10.21 2.14 5.96
C GLY A 60 -9.69 2.67 4.62
N ILE A 61 -10.47 2.57 3.54
CA ILE A 61 -9.97 2.89 2.19
C ILE A 61 -9.52 4.35 2.05
N ASP A 62 -10.31 5.30 2.52
CA ASP A 62 -10.00 6.74 2.52
C ASP A 62 -8.77 7.05 3.39
N LYS A 63 -8.66 6.37 4.53
CA LYS A 63 -7.54 6.50 5.47
C LYS A 63 -6.25 5.96 4.86
N ILE A 64 -6.29 4.77 4.24
CA ILE A 64 -5.14 4.20 3.55
C ILE A 64 -4.73 5.10 2.37
N LEU A 65 -5.68 5.57 1.58
CA LEU A 65 -5.40 6.45 0.46
C LEU A 65 -4.78 7.78 0.91
N SER A 66 -5.21 8.36 2.03
CA SER A 66 -4.65 9.60 2.58
C SER A 66 -3.17 9.50 2.97
N ILE A 67 -2.65 8.28 3.17
CA ILE A 67 -1.22 8.05 3.41
C ILE A 67 -0.38 8.30 2.14
N PHE A 68 -0.93 7.94 0.98
CA PHE A 68 -0.22 7.96 -0.30
C PHE A 68 -0.62 9.11 -1.22
N LEU A 69 -1.77 9.75 -0.94
CA LEU A 69 -2.26 10.93 -1.65
C LEU A 69 -2.03 12.15 -0.76
N ILE A 70 -0.94 12.88 -1.01
CA ILE A 70 -0.53 14.02 -0.19
C ILE A 70 -0.80 15.30 -0.98
N PRO A 71 -1.33 16.36 -0.36
CA PRO A 71 -1.48 17.66 -1.01
C PRO A 71 -0.15 18.17 -1.58
N ASP A 72 -0.19 18.74 -2.78
CA ASP A 72 1.02 19.20 -3.48
C ASP A 72 1.72 20.28 -2.63
N GLY A 73 3.02 20.12 -2.45
CA GLY A 73 3.83 21.00 -1.61
C GLY A 73 3.80 20.70 -0.10
N CYS A 74 2.95 19.76 0.36
CA CYS A 74 2.90 19.35 1.77
C CYS A 74 3.70 18.08 2.03
N LYS A 75 4.03 17.84 3.31
CA LYS A 75 4.48 16.55 3.81
C LYS A 75 3.34 15.86 4.55
N TYR A 76 3.47 14.54 4.75
CA TYR A 76 2.46 13.77 5.44
C TYR A 76 2.16 14.36 6.83
N ASN A 77 0.88 14.66 7.05
CA ASN A 77 0.35 15.24 8.28
C ASN A 77 0.98 16.61 8.68
N GLU A 78 1.53 17.32 7.69
CA GLU A 78 2.10 18.67 7.87
C GLU A 78 1.51 19.63 6.83
N GLY A 79 0.96 20.76 7.29
CA GLY A 79 0.44 21.82 6.42
C GLY A 79 -0.98 21.60 5.90
N TYR A 80 -1.69 20.56 6.35
CA TYR A 80 -3.10 20.27 6.04
C TYR A 80 -3.75 19.42 7.14
N ASP A 81 -5.09 19.41 7.17
CA ASP A 81 -5.85 18.53 8.07
C ASP A 81 -6.07 17.17 7.41
N ILE A 82 -5.45 16.13 7.96
CA ILE A 82 -5.55 14.77 7.43
C ILE A 82 -6.97 14.20 7.59
N ILE A 83 -7.71 14.58 8.63
CA ILE A 83 -9.08 14.12 8.86
C ILE A 83 -10.02 14.72 7.81
N ASP A 84 -9.84 16.01 7.52
CA ASP A 84 -10.59 16.67 6.46
C ASP A 84 -10.25 16.07 5.09
N LEU A 85 -8.98 15.80 4.81
CA LEU A 85 -8.56 15.12 3.57
C LEU A 85 -9.23 13.73 3.43
N GLN A 86 -9.26 12.92 4.48
CA GLN A 86 -9.92 11.61 4.49
C GLN A 86 -11.41 11.74 4.17
N LYS A 87 -12.08 12.72 4.76
CA LYS A 87 -13.49 13.02 4.48
C LYS A 87 -13.69 13.43 3.02
N VAL A 88 -12.87 14.33 2.50
CA VAL A 88 -12.93 14.78 1.10
C VAL A 88 -12.71 13.63 0.12
N ILE A 89 -11.75 12.74 0.39
CA ILE A 89 -11.53 11.52 -0.40
C ILE A 89 -12.78 10.65 -0.40
N ARG A 90 -13.37 10.38 0.77
CA ARG A 90 -14.56 9.55 0.94
C ARG A 90 -15.77 10.09 0.19
N GLU A 91 -15.98 11.40 0.23
CA GLU A 91 -17.16 12.05 -0.35
C GLU A 91 -17.04 12.34 -1.85
N ASN A 92 -15.82 12.53 -2.37
CA ASN A 92 -15.63 13.04 -3.73
C ASN A 92 -14.88 12.08 -4.66
N MET A 93 -14.23 11.03 -4.14
CA MET A 93 -13.56 10.05 -4.99
C MET A 93 -14.51 8.89 -5.29
N SER A 94 -14.68 8.55 -6.57
CA SER A 94 -15.50 7.39 -6.92
C SER A 94 -14.86 6.11 -6.35
N PHE A 95 -15.69 5.17 -5.92
CA PHE A 95 -15.23 3.89 -5.36
C PHE A 95 -14.30 3.15 -6.31
N ARG A 96 -14.60 3.13 -7.60
CA ARG A 96 -13.77 2.50 -8.62
C ARG A 96 -12.36 3.09 -8.69
N VAL A 97 -12.23 4.41 -8.60
CA VAL A 97 -10.91 5.09 -8.57
C VAL A 97 -10.18 4.79 -7.26
N ALA A 98 -10.88 4.85 -6.13
CA ALA A 98 -10.33 4.55 -4.83
C ALA A 98 -9.81 3.10 -4.74
N GLU A 99 -10.57 2.13 -5.23
CA GLU A 99 -10.20 0.72 -5.31
C GLU A 99 -8.96 0.50 -6.20
N GLY A 100 -8.95 1.11 -7.39
CA GLY A 100 -7.80 1.04 -8.30
C GLY A 100 -6.52 1.60 -7.68
N LEU A 101 -6.60 2.76 -7.03
CA LEU A 101 -5.46 3.36 -6.33
C LEU A 101 -5.01 2.49 -5.14
N LEU A 102 -5.94 1.96 -4.36
CA LEU A 102 -5.62 1.07 -3.26
C LEU A 102 -4.87 -0.17 -3.75
N SER A 103 -5.39 -0.83 -4.79
CA SER A 103 -4.74 -1.98 -5.42
C SER A 103 -3.33 -1.66 -5.91
N PHE A 104 -3.15 -0.50 -6.55
CA PHE A 104 -1.84 -0.01 -6.98
C PHE A 104 -0.86 0.15 -5.81
N PHE A 105 -1.27 0.80 -4.72
CA PHE A 105 -0.41 1.00 -3.56
C PHE A 105 -0.10 -0.30 -2.82
N LEU A 106 -1.09 -1.17 -2.61
CA LEU A 106 -0.90 -2.46 -1.97
C LEU A 106 0.07 -3.35 -2.76
N ASN A 107 -0.06 -3.37 -4.09
CA ASN A 107 0.86 -4.10 -4.96
C ASN A 107 2.30 -3.57 -4.85
N ARG A 108 2.49 -2.24 -4.90
CA ARG A 108 3.82 -1.65 -4.79
C ARG A 108 4.43 -1.85 -3.40
N TYR A 109 3.63 -1.66 -2.36
CA TYR A 109 4.06 -1.89 -0.98
C TYR A 109 4.42 -3.36 -0.75
N GLY A 110 3.59 -4.28 -1.22
CA GLY A 110 3.84 -5.72 -1.11
C GLY A 110 5.13 -6.14 -1.83
N ARG A 111 5.36 -5.66 -3.05
CA ARG A 111 6.62 -5.92 -3.78
C ARG A 111 7.84 -5.39 -3.04
N SER A 112 7.74 -4.18 -2.47
CA SER A 112 8.83 -3.57 -1.69
C SER A 112 9.14 -4.39 -0.44
N LEU A 113 8.11 -4.84 0.29
CA LEU A 113 8.29 -5.70 1.46
C LEU A 113 8.93 -7.04 1.10
N ILE A 114 8.45 -7.71 0.06
CA ILE A 114 9.00 -8.99 -0.40
C ILE A 114 10.47 -8.82 -0.80
N HIS A 115 10.80 -7.74 -1.49
CA HIS A 115 12.19 -7.44 -1.88
C HIS A 115 13.08 -7.25 -0.64
N SER A 116 12.63 -6.46 0.33
CA SER A 116 13.35 -6.19 1.58
C SER A 116 13.55 -7.47 2.40
N LEU A 117 12.52 -8.31 2.53
CA LEU A 117 12.60 -9.60 3.21
C LEU A 117 13.55 -10.56 2.50
N THR A 118 13.53 -10.58 1.18
CA THR A 118 14.45 -11.41 0.38
C THR A 118 15.89 -10.95 0.58
N TYR A 119 16.13 -9.65 0.63
CA TYR A 119 17.45 -9.10 0.94
C TYR A 119 17.92 -9.51 2.35
N CYS A 120 17.08 -9.33 3.37
CA CYS A 120 17.36 -9.73 4.73
C CYS A 120 17.68 -11.24 4.82
N LYS A 121 16.89 -12.08 4.14
CA LYS A 121 17.10 -13.53 4.07
C LYS A 121 18.48 -13.87 3.49
N ARG A 122 18.89 -13.18 2.42
CA ARG A 122 20.24 -13.37 1.82
C ARG A 122 21.35 -12.99 2.79
N GLN A 123 21.21 -11.89 3.54
CA GLN A 123 22.21 -11.47 4.52
C GLN A 123 22.30 -12.46 5.68
N MET A 124 21.17 -12.93 6.21
CA MET A 124 21.15 -13.89 7.31
C MET A 124 21.71 -15.27 6.94
N LYS A 125 21.47 -15.70 5.68
CA LYS A 125 22.12 -16.92 5.17
C LYS A 125 23.65 -16.82 5.20
N LYS A 126 24.20 -15.62 4.91
CA LYS A 126 25.64 -15.37 5.03
C LYS A 126 26.11 -15.41 6.48
N MET A 127 25.30 -14.96 7.43
CA MET A 127 25.62 -14.97 8.87
C MET A 127 25.43 -16.33 9.55
N LYS A 128 24.97 -17.35 8.83
CA LYS A 128 24.72 -18.72 9.34
C LYS A 128 23.85 -18.74 10.61
N ASN A 129 22.80 -17.92 10.67
CA ASN A 129 21.87 -17.86 11.80
C ASN A 129 20.53 -18.52 11.44
N PRO A 130 20.35 -19.84 11.76
CA PRO A 130 19.17 -20.60 11.37
C PRO A 130 17.89 -20.15 12.10
N GLU A 131 17.97 -19.76 13.37
CA GLU A 131 16.80 -19.35 14.16
C GLU A 131 16.17 -18.06 13.60
N MET A 132 17.01 -17.12 13.23
CA MET A 132 16.56 -15.86 12.63
C MET A 132 16.00 -16.08 11.21
N MET A 133 16.52 -17.06 10.47
CA MET A 133 15.99 -17.47 9.17
C MET A 133 14.57 -18.01 9.29
N GLU A 134 14.31 -18.88 10.25
CA GLU A 134 12.97 -19.43 10.49
C GLU A 134 11.95 -18.35 10.87
N LYS A 135 12.32 -17.42 11.75
CA LYS A 135 11.49 -16.27 12.12
C LYS A 135 11.14 -15.39 10.91
N LEU A 136 12.11 -15.14 10.03
CA LEU A 136 11.90 -14.36 8.80
C LEU A 136 10.99 -15.08 7.82
N GLU A 137 11.14 -16.37 7.63
CA GLU A 137 10.28 -17.17 6.75
C GLU A 137 8.83 -17.16 7.24
N LYS A 138 8.62 -17.27 8.55
CA LYS A 138 7.30 -17.16 9.18
C LYS A 138 6.69 -15.78 8.93
N THR A 139 7.43 -14.72 9.21
CA THR A 139 6.99 -13.34 8.98
C THR A 139 6.66 -13.10 7.51
N GLN A 140 7.47 -13.60 6.59
CA GLN A 140 7.22 -13.47 5.15
C GLN A 140 5.91 -14.15 4.74
N LYS A 141 5.63 -15.35 5.23
CA LYS A 141 4.39 -16.07 4.98
C LYS A 141 3.18 -15.30 5.52
N GLU A 142 3.26 -14.78 6.74
CA GLU A 142 2.17 -13.99 7.34
C GLU A 142 1.86 -12.70 6.55
N ILE A 143 2.89 -12.01 6.07
CA ILE A 143 2.73 -10.80 5.25
C ILE A 143 2.07 -11.14 3.92
N ILE A 144 2.51 -12.21 3.25
CA ILE A 144 1.93 -12.66 1.97
C ILE A 144 0.45 -13.01 2.17
N GLN A 145 0.11 -13.78 3.20
CA GLN A 145 -1.29 -14.13 3.50
C GLN A 145 -2.18 -12.91 3.76
N LYS A 146 -1.66 -11.92 4.49
CA LYS A 146 -2.39 -10.68 4.75
C LYS A 146 -2.61 -9.86 3.48
N LEU A 147 -1.59 -9.76 2.63
CA LEU A 147 -1.70 -9.07 1.34
C LEU A 147 -2.70 -9.77 0.41
N ASP A 148 -2.65 -11.11 0.33
CA ASP A 148 -3.61 -11.89 -0.46
C ASP A 148 -5.05 -11.68 0.04
N SER A 149 -5.26 -11.68 1.36
CA SER A 149 -6.57 -11.43 1.95
C SER A 149 -7.11 -10.03 1.61
N LEU A 150 -6.26 -9.00 1.65
CA LEU A 150 -6.64 -7.63 1.28
C LEU A 150 -6.97 -7.52 -0.20
N ILE A 151 -6.22 -8.20 -1.05
CA ILE A 151 -6.40 -8.21 -2.50
C ILE A 151 -7.69 -8.96 -2.88
N HIS A 152 -7.99 -10.09 -2.21
CA HIS A 152 -9.24 -10.83 -2.44
C HIS A 152 -10.47 -10.02 -2.02
N LEU A 153 -10.38 -9.22 -0.96
CA LEU A 153 -11.47 -8.33 -0.54
C LEU A 153 -11.76 -7.23 -1.57
N THR A 154 -10.73 -6.73 -2.27
CA THR A 154 -10.92 -5.74 -3.35
C THR A 154 -11.50 -6.38 -4.62
N GLY A 155 -11.22 -7.65 -4.89
CA GLY A 155 -11.71 -8.37 -6.09
C GLY A 155 -13.09 -9.01 -5.96
N SER A 156 -13.66 -9.11 -4.75
CA SER A 156 -14.95 -9.77 -4.50
C SER A 156 -16.16 -8.82 -4.52
N ILE A 157 -15.95 -7.55 -4.81
CA ILE A 157 -16.99 -6.49 -4.82
C ILE A 157 -17.41 -6.12 -6.25
N SER A 158 -16.98 -6.93 -7.25
CA SER A 158 -17.34 -6.76 -8.67
C SER A 158 -18.63 -7.44 -9.03
#